data_9b33262e833d6f4f68a728a8be2b04ff
#
_entry.id   9b33262e833d6f4f68a728a8be2b04ff
#
_cell.length_a   1.000
_cell.length_b   1.000
_cell.length_c   1.000
_cell.angle_alpha   90.00
_cell.angle_beta   90.00
_cell.angle_gamma   90.00
#
_symmetry.space_group_name_H-M   'P 1'
#
loop_
_entity.id
_entity.type
_entity.pdbx_description
1 polymer ?
#
loop_
_entity_poly.entity_id
_entity_poly.type
_entity_poly.pdbx_seq_one_letter_code
_entity_poly.pdbx_strand_id
1 'polypeptide(L)'
;MDELLKLLAMFAFIGVLLLAFKCQTIFALDMTTSYEVSVRIVIYILTAAILGFLTRNHIEFTTQFLIAVPFAYFWLEPILDYKAIQTIPDVPFYLSGHGQSLGLLIVIIFCFALWVFKETSSNSLESQNV
;
A
#
# COMPACT_ATOMS: atom_id res chain seq x y z
N MET A 1 -20.53 -22.76 11.15
CA MET A 1 -19.97 -21.73 10.26
C MET A 1 -20.17 -20.32 10.78
N ASP A 2 -21.37 -20.02 11.28
CA ASP A 2 -21.65 -18.66 11.77
C ASP A 2 -20.77 -18.27 12.96
N GLU A 3 -20.46 -19.24 13.84
CA GLU A 3 -19.58 -18.98 15.00
C GLU A 3 -18.14 -18.70 14.57
N LEU A 4 -17.64 -19.44 13.57
CA LEU A 4 -16.31 -19.21 13.02
C LEU A 4 -16.22 -17.83 12.38
N LEU A 5 -17.26 -17.41 11.65
CA LEU A 5 -17.31 -16.09 11.02
C LEU A 5 -17.31 -14.98 12.07
N LYS A 6 -18.06 -15.16 13.16
CA LYS A 6 -18.08 -14.20 14.27
C LYS A 6 -16.71 -14.08 14.94
N LEU A 7 -16.03 -15.22 15.17
CA LEU A 7 -14.69 -15.23 15.73
C LEU A 7 -13.70 -14.50 14.83
N LEU A 8 -13.74 -14.75 13.51
CA LEU A 8 -12.89 -14.08 12.55
C LEU A 8 -13.15 -12.57 12.54
N ALA A 9 -14.43 -12.16 12.62
CA ALA A 9 -14.79 -10.75 12.68
C ALA A 9 -14.26 -10.09 13.94
N MET A 10 -14.33 -10.77 15.09
CA MET A 10 -13.79 -10.26 16.36
C MET A 10 -12.27 -10.10 16.29
N PHE A 11 -11.57 -11.10 15.75
CA PHE A 11 -10.12 -11.02 15.59
C PHE A 11 -9.72 -9.89 14.64
N ALA A 12 -10.46 -9.72 13.53
CA ALA A 12 -10.22 -8.63 12.59
C ALA A 12 -10.42 -7.28 13.26
N PHE A 13 -11.49 -7.11 14.05
CA PHE A 13 -11.78 -5.87 14.75
C PHE A 13 -10.69 -5.53 15.78
N ILE A 14 -10.28 -6.52 16.56
CA ILE A 14 -9.20 -6.35 17.54
C ILE A 14 -7.89 -6.01 16.82
N GLY A 15 -7.59 -6.67 15.71
CA GLY A 15 -6.42 -6.39 14.89
C GLY A 15 -6.40 -4.96 14.37
N VAL A 16 -7.55 -4.47 13.88
CA VAL A 16 -7.69 -3.08 13.39
C VAL A 16 -7.47 -2.10 14.53
N LEU A 17 -8.02 -2.35 15.73
CA LEU A 17 -7.82 -1.47 16.88
C LEU A 17 -6.36 -1.42 17.31
N LEU A 18 -5.70 -2.57 17.38
CA LEU A 18 -4.28 -2.62 17.72
C LEU A 18 -3.43 -1.88 16.69
N LEU A 19 -3.75 -2.06 15.41
CA LEU A 19 -3.07 -1.35 14.33
C LEU A 19 -3.31 0.15 14.42
N ALA A 20 -4.52 0.58 14.79
CA ALA A 20 -4.84 1.99 14.97
C ALA A 20 -3.99 2.62 16.08
N PHE A 21 -3.82 1.93 17.22
CA PHE A 21 -2.93 2.40 18.28
C PHE A 21 -1.49 2.50 17.81
N LYS A 22 -1.01 1.52 17.05
CA LYS A 22 0.34 1.55 16.48
C LYS A 22 0.51 2.71 15.51
N CYS A 23 -0.45 2.94 14.61
CA CYS A 23 -0.40 4.06 13.67
C CYS A 23 -0.42 5.40 14.41
N GLN A 24 -1.22 5.52 15.46
CA GLN A 24 -1.27 6.73 16.26
C GLN A 24 0.10 7.04 16.88
N THR A 25 0.77 6.02 17.39
CA THR A 25 2.09 6.17 18.01
C THR A 25 3.18 6.46 16.99
N ILE A 26 3.22 5.69 15.89
CA ILE A 26 4.28 5.75 14.88
C ILE A 26 4.19 7.04 14.06
N PHE A 27 2.97 7.40 13.61
CA PHE A 27 2.77 8.53 12.72
C PHE A 27 2.30 9.79 13.44
N ALA A 28 2.11 9.74 14.75
CA ALA A 28 1.58 10.86 15.55
C ALA A 28 0.25 11.37 14.98
N LEU A 29 -0.67 10.46 14.68
CA LEU A 29 -2.00 10.77 14.14
C LEU A 29 -3.03 10.86 15.27
N ASP A 30 -4.16 11.52 14.98
CA ASP A 30 -5.30 11.45 15.90
C ASP A 30 -5.99 10.08 15.77
N MET A 31 -6.91 9.78 16.68
CA MET A 31 -7.54 8.45 16.72
C MET A 31 -8.40 8.19 15.49
N THR A 32 -9.13 9.20 15.01
CA THR A 32 -9.99 9.07 13.82
C THR A 32 -9.18 8.76 12.59
N THR A 33 -8.10 9.50 12.35
CA THR A 33 -7.22 9.28 11.19
C THR A 33 -6.50 7.93 11.31
N SER A 34 -6.05 7.58 12.50
CA SER A 34 -5.39 6.28 12.76
C SER A 34 -6.31 5.11 12.45
N TYR A 35 -7.57 5.21 12.85
CA TYR A 35 -8.57 4.19 12.56
C TYR A 35 -8.80 4.07 11.05
N GLU A 36 -8.97 5.20 10.35
CA GLU A 36 -9.15 5.22 8.90
C GLU A 36 -7.97 4.58 8.18
N VAL A 37 -6.75 4.95 8.55
CA VAL A 37 -5.53 4.39 7.97
C VAL A 37 -5.47 2.88 8.22
N SER A 38 -5.80 2.44 9.42
CA SER A 38 -5.77 1.02 9.79
C SER A 38 -6.74 0.20 8.96
N VAL A 39 -7.97 0.70 8.78
CA VAL A 39 -8.97 0.02 7.94
C VAL A 39 -8.46 -0.08 6.50
N ARG A 40 -7.89 1.00 5.97
CA ARG A 40 -7.35 1.01 4.61
C ARG A 40 -6.17 0.04 4.44
N ILE A 41 -5.30 -0.04 5.43
CA ILE A 41 -4.17 -0.99 5.42
C ILE A 41 -4.69 -2.42 5.39
N VAL A 42 -5.68 -2.75 6.22
CA VAL A 42 -6.26 -4.10 6.27
C VAL A 42 -6.90 -4.45 4.93
N ILE A 43 -7.70 -3.54 4.36
CA ILE A 43 -8.32 -3.74 3.05
C ILE A 43 -7.24 -3.95 1.98
N TYR A 44 -6.19 -3.14 2.01
CA TYR A 44 -5.07 -3.24 1.06
C TYR A 44 -4.38 -4.60 1.14
N ILE A 45 -4.04 -5.04 2.35
CA ILE A 45 -3.37 -6.32 2.55
C ILE A 45 -4.25 -7.49 2.11
N LEU A 46 -5.53 -7.47 2.48
CA LEU A 46 -6.47 -8.53 2.09
C LEU A 46 -6.64 -8.58 0.57
N THR A 47 -6.82 -7.43 -0.07
CA THR A 47 -6.96 -7.34 -1.52
C THR A 47 -5.70 -7.85 -2.22
N ALA A 48 -4.53 -7.42 -1.75
CA ALA A 48 -3.26 -7.84 -2.32
C ALA A 48 -3.05 -9.35 -2.17
N ALA A 49 -3.40 -9.91 -1.00
CA ALA A 49 -3.27 -11.34 -0.74
C ALA A 49 -4.21 -12.15 -1.65
N ILE A 50 -5.46 -11.72 -1.78
CA ILE A 50 -6.45 -12.42 -2.61
C ILE A 50 -6.03 -12.37 -4.09
N LEU A 51 -5.70 -11.18 -4.60
CA LEU A 51 -5.28 -11.02 -6.00
C LEU A 51 -3.97 -11.76 -6.27
N GLY A 52 -3.02 -11.70 -5.33
CA GLY A 52 -1.76 -12.43 -5.46
C GLY A 52 -1.98 -13.93 -5.52
N PHE A 53 -2.87 -14.46 -4.69
CA PHE A 53 -3.19 -15.89 -4.70
C PHE A 53 -3.88 -16.30 -6.01
N LEU A 54 -4.85 -15.50 -6.48
CA LEU A 54 -5.57 -15.81 -7.71
C LEU A 54 -4.70 -15.75 -8.95
N THR A 55 -3.69 -14.87 -8.97
CA THR A 55 -2.83 -14.66 -10.14
C THR A 55 -1.46 -15.33 -10.00
N ARG A 56 -1.25 -16.14 -8.96
CA ARG A 56 0.07 -16.73 -8.67
C ARG A 56 0.63 -17.57 -9.81
N ASN A 57 -0.25 -18.17 -10.62
CA ASN A 57 0.17 -19.02 -11.75
C ASN A 57 0.42 -18.21 -13.03
N HIS A 58 -0.01 -16.96 -13.08
CA HIS A 58 0.07 -16.14 -14.29
C HIS A 58 1.06 -14.99 -14.14
N ILE A 59 1.27 -14.50 -12.92
CA ILE A 59 2.12 -13.33 -12.64
C ILE A 59 3.13 -13.72 -11.56
N GLU A 60 4.40 -13.39 -11.80
CA GLU A 60 5.47 -13.64 -10.84
C GLU A 60 5.28 -12.79 -9.58
N PHE A 61 5.76 -13.29 -8.45
CA PHE A 61 5.66 -12.61 -7.16
C PHE A 61 6.28 -11.20 -7.21
N THR A 62 7.46 -11.06 -7.85
CA THR A 62 8.12 -9.76 -7.96
C THR A 62 7.27 -8.76 -8.73
N THR A 63 6.63 -9.20 -9.83
CA THR A 63 5.73 -8.35 -10.62
C THR A 63 4.50 -7.95 -9.79
N GLN A 64 3.92 -8.88 -9.03
CA GLN A 64 2.82 -8.58 -8.13
C GLN A 64 3.21 -7.53 -7.10
N PHE A 65 4.39 -7.65 -6.52
CA PHE A 65 4.91 -6.70 -5.54
C PHE A 65 5.08 -5.31 -6.16
N LEU A 66 5.66 -5.24 -7.37
CA LEU A 66 5.85 -3.96 -8.07
C LEU A 66 4.52 -3.28 -8.41
N ILE A 67 3.49 -4.06 -8.74
CA ILE A 67 2.15 -3.51 -8.99
C ILE A 67 1.54 -3.01 -7.69
N ALA A 68 1.76 -3.71 -6.58
CA ALA A 68 1.18 -3.37 -5.29
C ALA A 68 1.75 -2.06 -4.69
N VAL A 69 3.02 -1.74 -4.98
CA VAL A 69 3.69 -0.58 -4.39
C VAL A 69 2.95 0.75 -4.66
N PRO A 70 2.55 1.09 -5.92
CA PRO A 70 1.80 2.32 -6.15
C PRO A 70 0.47 2.38 -5.42
N PHE A 71 -0.20 1.25 -5.24
CA PHE A 71 -1.49 1.19 -4.56
C PHE A 71 -1.37 1.44 -3.06
N ALA A 72 -0.16 1.41 -2.50
CA ALA A 72 0.07 1.77 -1.10
C ALA A 72 -0.35 3.22 -0.80
N TYR A 73 -0.42 4.07 -1.80
CA TYR A 73 -0.93 5.44 -1.65
C TYR A 73 -2.36 5.45 -1.08
N PHE A 74 -3.13 4.42 -1.32
CA PHE A 74 -4.50 4.31 -0.82
C PHE A 74 -4.58 4.49 0.71
N TRP A 75 -3.65 3.87 1.45
CA TRP A 75 -3.63 4.01 2.91
C TRP A 75 -2.67 5.11 3.38
N LEU A 76 -1.78 5.54 2.51
CA LEU A 76 -0.82 6.60 2.84
C LEU A 76 -1.44 8.00 2.72
N GLU A 77 -2.41 8.17 1.82
CA GLU A 77 -3.06 9.47 1.57
C GLU A 77 -3.61 10.14 2.84
N PRO A 78 -4.39 9.45 3.71
CA PRO A 78 -4.87 10.08 4.92
C PRO A 78 -3.77 10.56 5.85
N ILE A 79 -2.66 9.84 5.91
CA ILE A 79 -1.50 10.24 6.72
C ILE A 79 -0.91 11.54 6.18
N LEU A 80 -0.70 11.62 4.86
CA LEU A 80 -0.14 12.82 4.23
C LEU A 80 -1.08 14.02 4.37
N ASP A 81 -2.37 13.82 4.17
CA ASP A 81 -3.36 14.89 4.32
C ASP A 81 -3.43 15.40 5.76
N TYR A 82 -3.37 14.51 6.74
CA TYR A 82 -3.35 14.90 8.15
C TYR A 82 -2.12 15.75 8.47
N LYS A 83 -0.95 15.32 7.99
CA LYS A 83 0.29 16.07 8.17
C LYS A 83 0.25 17.43 7.49
N ALA A 84 -0.36 17.50 6.29
CA ALA A 84 -0.53 18.77 5.56
C ALA A 84 -1.38 19.76 6.36
N ILE A 85 -2.47 19.29 6.96
CA ILE A 85 -3.36 20.14 7.77
C ILE A 85 -2.60 20.68 8.98
N GLN A 86 -1.76 19.88 9.61
CA GLN A 86 -0.97 20.31 10.77
C GLN A 86 0.07 21.38 10.45
N THR A 87 0.52 21.46 9.19
CA THR A 87 1.57 22.40 8.78
C THR A 87 1.05 23.65 8.10
N ILE A 88 -0.28 23.84 8.03
CA ILE A 88 -0.87 25.07 7.46
C ILE A 88 -0.43 26.28 8.31
N PRO A 89 -0.04 27.44 7.66
CA PRO A 89 -0.12 27.76 6.24
C PRO A 89 1.09 27.31 5.42
N ASP A 90 2.17 26.86 6.03
CA ASP A 90 3.44 26.55 5.37
C ASP A 90 3.51 25.07 4.99
N VAL A 91 2.57 24.60 4.16
CA VAL A 91 2.54 23.20 3.74
C VAL A 91 3.70 22.91 2.80
N PRO A 92 4.60 21.94 3.13
CA PRO A 92 5.66 21.55 2.21
C PRO A 92 5.08 21.01 0.90
N PHE A 93 5.81 21.18 -0.19
CA PHE A 93 5.35 20.75 -1.52
C PHE A 93 4.99 19.26 -1.55
N TYR A 94 5.79 18.41 -0.88
CA TYR A 94 5.57 16.96 -0.89
C TYR A 94 4.30 16.54 -0.13
N LEU A 95 3.75 17.41 0.73
CA LEU A 95 2.49 17.14 1.42
C LEU A 95 1.28 17.75 0.71
N SER A 96 1.50 18.67 -0.25
CA SER A 96 0.41 19.26 -1.03
C SER A 96 -0.20 18.25 -1.99
N GLY A 97 -1.41 18.52 -2.46
CA GLY A 97 -2.07 17.65 -3.42
C GLY A 97 -1.26 17.45 -4.70
N HIS A 98 -0.65 18.52 -5.21
CA HIS A 98 0.22 18.44 -6.41
C HIS A 98 1.48 17.64 -6.12
N GLY A 99 2.11 17.84 -4.95
CA GLY A 99 3.30 17.09 -4.55
C GLY A 99 3.03 15.62 -4.37
N GLN A 100 1.90 15.28 -3.75
CA GLN A 100 1.49 13.88 -3.58
C GLN A 100 1.25 13.21 -4.92
N SER A 101 0.56 13.88 -5.83
CA SER A 101 0.30 13.35 -7.18
C SER A 101 1.59 13.15 -7.96
N LEU A 102 2.51 14.11 -7.90
CA LEU A 102 3.81 14.00 -8.55
C LEU A 102 4.63 12.84 -7.96
N GLY A 103 4.62 12.69 -6.62
CA GLY A 103 5.30 11.60 -5.95
C GLY A 103 4.76 10.23 -6.36
N LEU A 104 3.43 10.11 -6.45
CA LEU A 104 2.79 8.88 -6.91
C LEU A 104 3.18 8.56 -8.35
N LEU A 105 3.18 9.57 -9.22
CA LEU A 105 3.59 9.41 -10.62
C LEU A 105 5.03 8.92 -10.72
N ILE A 106 5.95 9.49 -9.93
CA ILE A 106 7.36 9.08 -9.90
C ILE A 106 7.46 7.61 -9.45
N VAL A 107 6.71 7.21 -8.42
CA VAL A 107 6.71 5.82 -7.95
C VAL A 107 6.21 4.87 -9.04
N ILE A 108 5.14 5.24 -9.74
CA ILE A 108 4.60 4.43 -10.84
C ILE A 108 5.63 4.26 -11.95
N ILE A 109 6.28 5.36 -12.37
CA ILE A 109 7.30 5.33 -13.41
C ILE A 109 8.48 4.46 -12.97
N PHE A 110 8.93 4.60 -11.73
CA PHE A 110 10.04 3.82 -11.19
C PHE A 110 9.71 2.32 -11.16
N CYS A 111 8.51 1.96 -10.70
CA CYS A 111 8.07 0.57 -10.68
C CYS A 111 7.96 -0.01 -12.08
N PHE A 112 7.44 0.76 -13.02
CA PHE A 112 7.34 0.34 -14.42
C PHE A 112 8.73 0.13 -15.02
N ALA A 113 9.67 1.03 -14.75
CA ALA A 113 11.06 0.89 -15.22
C ALA A 113 11.73 -0.36 -14.66
N LEU A 114 11.53 -0.66 -13.39
CA LEU A 114 12.05 -1.88 -12.77
C LEU A 114 11.46 -3.13 -13.40
N TRP A 115 10.17 -3.10 -13.69
CA TRP A 115 9.51 -4.23 -14.33
C TRP A 115 10.05 -4.46 -15.73
N VAL A 116 10.20 -3.41 -16.54
CA VAL A 116 10.77 -3.51 -17.89
C VAL A 116 12.21 -4.04 -17.85
N PHE A 117 13.02 -3.53 -16.90
CA PHE A 117 14.39 -4.00 -16.72
C PHE A 117 14.43 -5.49 -16.39
N LYS A 118 13.56 -5.92 -15.49
CA LYS A 118 13.47 -7.34 -15.10
C LYS A 118 13.10 -8.23 -16.29
N GLU A 119 12.10 -7.83 -17.08
CA GLU A 119 11.66 -8.58 -18.25
C GLU A 119 12.76 -8.66 -19.30
N THR A 120 13.44 -7.56 -19.57
CA THR A 120 14.55 -7.51 -20.53
C THR A 120 15.70 -8.40 -20.09
N SER A 121 16.04 -8.37 -18.81
CA SER A 121 17.10 -9.20 -18.23
C SER A 121 16.76 -10.69 -18.34
N SER A 122 15.51 -11.05 -18.02
CA SER A 122 15.02 -12.42 -18.12
C SER A 122 15.08 -12.94 -19.57
N ASN A 123 14.62 -12.14 -20.51
CA ASN A 123 14.65 -12.50 -21.93
C ASN A 123 16.09 -12.65 -22.45
N SER A 124 16.99 -11.80 -21.99
CA SER A 124 18.41 -11.88 -22.35
C SER A 124 19.05 -13.19 -21.87
N LEU A 125 18.71 -13.62 -20.65
CA LEU A 125 19.19 -14.88 -20.09
C LEU A 125 18.64 -16.08 -20.85
N GLU A 126 17.39 -16.06 -21.26
CA GLU A 126 16.77 -17.10 -22.06
C GLU A 126 17.46 -17.20 -23.43
N SER A 127 17.77 -16.08 -24.06
CA SER A 127 18.48 -16.03 -25.32
C SER A 127 19.88 -16.67 -25.23
N GLN A 128 20.57 -16.46 -24.12
CA GLN A 128 21.90 -17.01 -23.92
C GLN A 128 21.89 -18.53 -23.71
N ASN A 129 20.79 -19.07 -23.20
CA ASN A 129 20.66 -20.51 -22.92
C ASN A 129 20.22 -21.30 -24.15
N VAL A 130 19.89 -20.65 -25.24
CA VAL A 130 19.55 -21.26 -26.51
C VAL A 130 20.76 -21.23 -27.46
#